data_1f4bba95e653a61967c60a017167807e
#
_entry.id   1f4bba95e653a61967c60a017167807e
#
_cell.length_a   1.000
_cell.length_b   1.000
_cell.length_c   1.000
_cell.angle_alpha   90.00
_cell.angle_beta   90.00
_cell.angle_gamma   90.00
#
_symmetry.space_group_name_H-M   'P 1'
#
loop_
_entity.id
_entity.type
_entity.pdbx_description
1 polymer ?
#
loop_
_entity_poly.entity_id
_entity_poly.type
_entity_poly.pdbx_seq_one_letter_code
_entity_poly.pdbx_strand_id
1 'polypeptide(L)'
;MKESAEALRTKILDAAIMLFIEKGIEKVTTRELTESVGISRSHIYHYFSNWQTLCLEALKRFMRVDFETFADSLAVLTPRQRLMTLFESHLPSAPDATWQLYASFWQTAAHNQAYAALADEMTDTWQGLMEGIIRDGVTDGTLRCSEVPRTARQISAMLNGYADLLTINPSEKKAHEALADLNQFIDIVLS
;
A
#
# COMPACT_ATOMS: atom_id res chain seq x y z
N MET A 1 -23.44 2.21 -26.95
CA MET A 1 -22.05 1.78 -27.21
C MET A 1 -21.81 0.53 -26.38
N LYS A 2 -21.33 -0.58 -27.00
CA LYS A 2 -21.03 -1.81 -26.24
C LYS A 2 -19.75 -1.54 -25.42
N GLU A 3 -19.83 -1.74 -24.10
CA GLU A 3 -18.66 -1.60 -23.22
C GLU A 3 -17.55 -2.56 -23.68
N SER A 4 -16.29 -2.12 -23.74
CA SER A 4 -15.20 -3.01 -24.14
C SER A 4 -14.95 -4.08 -23.08
N ALA A 5 -14.42 -5.24 -23.47
CA ALA A 5 -14.07 -6.30 -22.51
C ALA A 5 -13.09 -5.82 -21.45
N GLU A 6 -12.14 -4.98 -21.82
CA GLU A 6 -11.17 -4.39 -20.90
C GLU A 6 -11.83 -3.40 -19.92
N ALA A 7 -12.75 -2.56 -20.41
CA ALA A 7 -13.49 -1.63 -19.55
C ALA A 7 -14.34 -2.37 -18.51
N LEU A 8 -15.02 -3.45 -18.90
CA LEU A 8 -15.80 -4.25 -17.98
C LEU A 8 -14.91 -5.00 -16.97
N ARG A 9 -13.76 -5.53 -17.41
CA ARG A 9 -12.79 -6.16 -16.52
C ARG A 9 -12.29 -5.18 -15.45
N THR A 10 -11.92 -3.98 -15.83
CA THR A 10 -11.53 -2.90 -14.93
C THR A 10 -12.65 -2.56 -13.94
N LYS A 11 -13.88 -2.41 -14.43
CA LYS A 11 -15.05 -2.14 -13.59
C LYS A 11 -15.30 -3.24 -12.53
N ILE A 12 -15.09 -4.51 -12.88
CA ILE A 12 -15.20 -5.62 -11.93
C ILE A 12 -14.13 -5.49 -10.83
N LEU A 13 -12.88 -5.20 -11.19
CA LEU A 13 -11.79 -5.04 -10.23
C LEU A 13 -12.01 -3.85 -9.30
N ASP A 14 -12.44 -2.71 -9.85
CA ASP A 14 -12.70 -1.50 -9.06
C ASP A 14 -13.89 -1.71 -8.10
N ALA A 15 -14.95 -2.40 -8.54
CA ALA A 15 -16.07 -2.77 -7.67
C ALA A 15 -15.66 -3.75 -6.55
N ALA A 16 -14.77 -4.69 -6.85
CA ALA A 16 -14.24 -5.60 -5.84
C ALA A 16 -13.46 -4.84 -4.76
N ILE A 17 -12.60 -3.90 -5.15
CA ILE A 17 -11.84 -3.07 -4.21
C ILE A 17 -12.76 -2.24 -3.32
N MET A 18 -13.79 -1.60 -3.88
CA MET A 18 -14.76 -0.84 -3.08
C MET A 18 -15.43 -1.72 -2.01
N LEU A 19 -15.81 -2.95 -2.38
CA LEU A 19 -16.39 -3.90 -1.43
C LEU A 19 -15.36 -4.37 -0.39
N PHE A 20 -14.10 -4.58 -0.77
CA PHE A 20 -13.04 -4.96 0.17
C PHE A 20 -12.75 -3.86 1.20
N ILE A 21 -12.73 -2.61 0.77
CA ILE A 21 -12.59 -1.45 1.65
C ILE A 21 -13.76 -1.35 2.63
N GLU A 22 -14.99 -1.56 2.14
CA GLU A 22 -16.20 -1.46 2.97
C GLU A 22 -16.35 -2.60 3.99
N LYS A 23 -16.00 -3.85 3.59
CA LYS A 23 -16.37 -5.06 4.35
C LYS A 23 -15.19 -5.92 4.80
N GLY A 24 -14.01 -5.70 4.23
CA GLY A 24 -12.85 -6.59 4.35
C GLY A 24 -12.85 -7.71 3.30
N ILE A 25 -11.65 -8.16 2.91
CA ILE A 25 -11.43 -9.12 1.79
C ILE A 25 -12.20 -10.42 2.01
N GLU A 26 -12.17 -10.97 3.22
CA GLU A 26 -12.74 -12.29 3.53
C GLU A 26 -14.28 -12.32 3.57
N LYS A 27 -14.90 -11.16 3.76
CA LYS A 27 -16.37 -11.06 3.90
C LYS A 27 -17.10 -10.86 2.58
N VAL A 28 -16.37 -10.47 1.53
CA VAL A 28 -16.98 -10.20 0.22
C VAL A 28 -17.20 -11.48 -0.56
N THR A 29 -18.40 -11.62 -1.10
CA THR A 29 -18.82 -12.78 -1.89
C THR A 29 -18.93 -12.46 -3.38
N THR A 30 -18.81 -13.49 -4.22
CA THR A 30 -19.05 -13.35 -5.66
C THR A 30 -20.47 -12.79 -5.94
N ARG A 31 -21.45 -13.12 -5.11
CA ARG A 31 -22.83 -12.63 -5.27
C ARG A 31 -22.92 -11.12 -5.10
N GLU A 32 -22.34 -10.58 -4.04
CA GLU A 32 -22.32 -9.12 -3.79
C GLU A 32 -21.62 -8.39 -4.92
N LEU A 33 -20.51 -8.93 -5.41
CA LEU A 33 -19.80 -8.34 -6.54
C LEU A 33 -20.65 -8.34 -7.82
N THR A 34 -21.35 -9.46 -8.12
CA THR A 34 -22.25 -9.54 -9.30
C THR A 34 -23.40 -8.55 -9.21
N GLU A 35 -23.98 -8.41 -8.03
CA GLU A 35 -25.04 -7.43 -7.76
C GLU A 35 -24.54 -5.99 -7.92
N SER A 36 -23.35 -5.68 -7.42
CA SER A 36 -22.72 -4.36 -7.53
C SER A 36 -22.40 -3.96 -8.97
N VAL A 37 -21.89 -4.91 -9.79
CA VAL A 37 -21.51 -4.64 -11.18
C VAL A 37 -22.70 -4.74 -12.14
N GLY A 38 -23.76 -5.47 -11.76
CA GLY A 38 -24.94 -5.72 -12.59
C GLY A 38 -24.72 -6.79 -13.66
N ILE A 39 -23.90 -7.82 -13.36
CA ILE A 39 -23.58 -8.93 -14.28
C ILE A 39 -23.83 -10.29 -13.64
N SER A 40 -23.89 -11.36 -14.43
CA SER A 40 -24.03 -12.70 -13.92
C SER A 40 -22.71 -13.27 -13.37
N ARG A 41 -22.81 -14.27 -12.47
CA ARG A 41 -21.64 -14.99 -11.96
C ARG A 41 -20.82 -15.65 -13.07
N SER A 42 -21.47 -16.24 -14.06
CA SER A 42 -20.77 -16.84 -15.21
C SER A 42 -19.98 -15.80 -16.00
N HIS A 43 -20.47 -14.56 -16.07
CA HIS A 43 -19.79 -13.47 -16.76
C HIS A 43 -18.51 -13.05 -16.02
N ILE A 44 -18.48 -13.03 -14.67
CA ILE A 44 -17.25 -12.80 -13.91
C ILE A 44 -16.19 -13.87 -14.26
N TYR A 45 -16.58 -15.15 -14.24
CA TYR A 45 -15.66 -16.26 -14.52
C TYR A 45 -15.26 -16.39 -16.00
N HIS A 46 -15.82 -15.58 -16.87
CA HIS A 46 -15.29 -15.38 -18.21
C HIS A 46 -14.00 -14.55 -18.22
N TYR A 47 -13.82 -13.63 -17.25
CA TYR A 47 -12.65 -12.76 -17.13
C TYR A 47 -11.60 -13.27 -16.14
N PHE A 48 -12.00 -14.01 -15.14
CA PHE A 48 -11.14 -14.48 -14.06
C PHE A 48 -11.31 -15.98 -13.86
N SER A 49 -10.22 -16.73 -13.80
CA SER A 49 -10.23 -18.20 -13.67
C SER A 49 -10.92 -18.69 -12.41
N ASN A 50 -10.83 -17.92 -11.32
CA ASN A 50 -11.46 -18.20 -10.02
C ASN A 50 -11.53 -16.93 -9.17
N TRP A 51 -12.18 -17.03 -8.01
CA TRP A 51 -12.34 -15.93 -7.06
C TRP A 51 -11.02 -15.41 -6.52
N GLN A 52 -10.09 -16.29 -6.18
CA GLN A 52 -8.77 -15.90 -5.67
C GLN A 52 -7.98 -15.08 -6.67
N THR A 53 -7.98 -15.48 -7.95
CA THR A 53 -7.34 -14.73 -9.03
C THR A 53 -7.94 -13.33 -9.15
N LEU A 54 -9.27 -13.21 -9.09
CA LEU A 54 -9.95 -11.90 -9.11
C LEU A 54 -9.50 -11.03 -7.94
N CYS A 55 -9.51 -11.58 -6.72
CA CYS A 55 -9.10 -10.85 -5.52
C CYS A 55 -7.65 -10.34 -5.63
N LEU A 56 -6.72 -11.20 -6.05
CA LEU A 56 -5.31 -10.83 -6.20
C LEU A 56 -5.11 -9.75 -7.26
N GLU A 57 -5.80 -9.88 -8.41
CA GLU A 57 -5.69 -8.87 -9.46
C GLU A 57 -6.29 -7.52 -9.04
N ALA A 58 -7.40 -7.54 -8.30
CA ALA A 58 -8.00 -6.33 -7.75
C ALA A 58 -7.05 -5.66 -6.76
N LEU A 59 -6.50 -6.40 -5.81
CA LEU A 59 -5.54 -5.89 -4.84
C LEU A 59 -4.26 -5.38 -5.50
N LYS A 60 -3.68 -6.14 -6.43
CA LYS A 60 -2.51 -5.71 -7.19
C LYS A 60 -2.74 -4.40 -7.94
N ARG A 61 -3.91 -4.27 -8.60
CA ARG A 61 -4.30 -3.04 -9.28
C ARG A 61 -4.42 -1.87 -8.30
N PHE A 62 -5.12 -2.07 -7.18
CA PHE A 62 -5.30 -1.05 -6.16
C PHE A 62 -3.95 -0.56 -5.61
N MET A 63 -3.11 -1.48 -5.13
CA MET A 63 -1.82 -1.17 -4.53
C MET A 63 -0.87 -0.48 -5.51
N ARG A 64 -0.90 -0.89 -6.80
CA ARG A 64 -0.11 -0.23 -7.83
C ARG A 64 -0.56 1.21 -8.06
N VAL A 65 -1.86 1.46 -8.19
CA VAL A 65 -2.39 2.82 -8.40
C VAL A 65 -2.12 3.70 -7.19
N ASP A 66 -2.28 3.17 -5.99
CA ASP A 66 -1.97 3.86 -4.74
C ASP A 66 -0.50 4.26 -4.68
N PHE A 67 0.40 3.32 -4.95
CA PHE A 67 1.84 3.56 -5.01
C PHE A 67 2.23 4.58 -6.10
N GLU A 68 1.75 4.41 -7.35
CA GLU A 68 2.06 5.31 -8.46
C GLU A 68 1.60 6.73 -8.15
N THR A 69 0.37 6.89 -7.64
CA THR A 69 -0.19 8.20 -7.25
C THR A 69 0.65 8.85 -6.15
N PHE A 70 1.05 8.06 -5.15
CA PHE A 70 1.90 8.56 -4.08
C PHE A 70 3.30 8.95 -4.59
N ALA A 71 3.96 8.07 -5.35
CA ALA A 71 5.30 8.32 -5.90
C ALA A 71 5.34 9.58 -6.78
N ASP A 72 4.30 9.79 -7.61
CA ASP A 72 4.17 10.98 -8.44
C ASP A 72 4.06 12.26 -7.60
N SER A 73 3.37 12.20 -6.45
CA SER A 73 3.26 13.34 -5.53
C SER A 73 4.59 13.80 -4.94
N LEU A 74 5.58 12.90 -4.89
CA LEU A 74 6.92 13.18 -4.37
C LEU A 74 7.85 13.84 -5.40
N ALA A 75 7.51 13.87 -6.69
CA ALA A 75 8.42 14.20 -7.78
C ALA A 75 9.08 15.58 -7.67
N VAL A 76 8.37 16.57 -7.08
CA VAL A 76 8.85 17.97 -6.95
C VAL A 76 9.49 18.27 -5.60
N LEU A 77 9.55 17.31 -4.70
CA LEU A 77 10.04 17.48 -3.34
C LEU A 77 11.53 17.15 -3.23
N THR A 78 12.22 17.81 -2.30
CA THR A 78 13.59 17.45 -1.92
C THR A 78 13.64 16.09 -1.22
N PRO A 79 14.78 15.36 -1.20
CA PRO A 79 14.87 14.05 -0.54
C PRO A 79 14.36 14.05 0.90
N ARG A 80 14.70 15.06 1.69
CA ARG A 80 14.22 15.21 3.07
C ARG A 80 12.70 15.39 3.14
N GLN A 81 12.12 16.22 2.26
CA GLN A 81 10.68 16.42 2.19
C GLN A 81 9.95 15.13 1.76
N ARG A 82 10.53 14.36 0.82
CA ARG A 82 9.97 13.05 0.41
C ARG A 82 9.88 12.08 1.59
N LEU A 83 10.95 12.00 2.42
CA LEU A 83 10.92 11.16 3.63
C LEU A 83 9.82 11.62 4.60
N MET A 84 9.70 12.92 4.84
CA MET A 84 8.67 13.46 5.72
C MET A 84 7.26 13.16 5.21
N THR A 85 7.00 13.42 3.92
CA THR A 85 5.70 13.12 3.30
C THR A 85 5.38 11.63 3.35
N LEU A 86 6.40 10.76 3.15
CA LEU A 86 6.24 9.32 3.27
C LEU A 86 5.83 8.93 4.70
N PHE A 87 6.49 9.46 5.72
CA PHE A 87 6.15 9.16 7.11
C PHE A 87 4.75 9.65 7.49
N GLU A 88 4.43 10.90 7.17
CA GLU A 88 3.12 11.49 7.45
C GLU A 88 1.98 10.71 6.79
N SER A 89 2.16 10.27 5.54
CA SER A 89 1.13 9.50 4.82
C SER A 89 0.94 8.07 5.35
N HIS A 90 1.96 7.50 6.02
CA HIS A 90 1.94 6.13 6.53
C HIS A 90 1.57 6.02 8.02
N LEU A 91 1.28 7.13 8.68
CA LEU A 91 0.94 7.15 10.12
C LEU A 91 -0.52 7.59 10.32
N PRO A 92 -1.50 6.67 10.25
CA PRO A 92 -2.91 7.02 10.39
C PRO A 92 -3.20 7.59 11.78
N SER A 93 -3.79 8.79 11.84
CA SER A 93 -4.19 9.47 13.08
C SER A 93 -5.66 9.22 13.47
N ALA A 94 -6.45 8.67 12.55
CA ALA A 94 -7.86 8.30 12.70
C ALA A 94 -8.13 6.94 12.00
N PRO A 95 -9.26 6.27 12.28
CA PRO A 95 -9.64 5.06 11.57
C PRO A 95 -9.69 5.31 10.05
N ASP A 96 -8.98 4.48 9.30
CA ASP A 96 -8.87 4.58 7.85
C ASP A 96 -9.11 3.22 7.20
N ALA A 97 -10.07 3.17 6.27
CA ALA A 97 -10.50 1.93 5.64
C ALA A 97 -9.45 1.36 4.68
N THR A 98 -8.61 2.21 4.08
CA THR A 98 -7.48 1.79 3.22
C THR A 98 -6.42 1.08 4.05
N TRP A 99 -6.05 1.63 5.20
CA TRP A 99 -5.11 0.98 6.13
C TRP A 99 -5.66 -0.33 6.69
N GLN A 100 -6.97 -0.40 6.96
CA GLN A 100 -7.62 -1.65 7.35
C GLN A 100 -7.59 -2.70 6.23
N LEU A 101 -7.73 -2.29 4.98
CA LEU A 101 -7.59 -3.17 3.82
C LEU A 101 -6.16 -3.73 3.72
N TYR A 102 -5.13 -2.88 3.88
CA TYR A 102 -3.74 -3.33 3.91
C TYR A 102 -3.49 -4.33 5.06
N ALA A 103 -3.97 -4.05 6.27
CA ALA A 103 -3.83 -4.96 7.41
C ALA A 103 -4.50 -6.33 7.13
N SER A 104 -5.71 -6.34 6.56
CA SER A 104 -6.40 -7.57 6.14
C SER A 104 -5.63 -8.34 5.07
N PHE A 105 -5.03 -7.63 4.11
CA PHE A 105 -4.18 -8.22 3.09
C PHE A 105 -2.94 -8.88 3.69
N TRP A 106 -2.19 -8.21 4.58
CA TRP A 106 -1.01 -8.75 5.24
C TRP A 106 -1.34 -9.96 6.10
N GLN A 107 -2.46 -9.94 6.81
CA GLN A 107 -2.94 -11.09 7.58
C GLN A 107 -3.23 -12.30 6.67
N THR A 108 -3.86 -12.08 5.52
CA THR A 108 -4.13 -13.14 4.54
C THR A 108 -2.83 -13.67 3.95
N ALA A 109 -1.86 -12.81 3.64
CA ALA A 109 -0.56 -13.18 3.10
C ALA A 109 0.24 -14.11 4.02
N ALA A 110 0.11 -13.95 5.34
CA ALA A 110 0.78 -14.81 6.32
C ALA A 110 0.38 -16.29 6.23
N HIS A 111 -0.76 -16.60 5.60
CA HIS A 111 -1.32 -17.96 5.52
C HIS A 111 -1.61 -18.43 4.08
N ASN A 112 -1.37 -17.58 3.07
CA ASN A 112 -1.67 -17.89 1.68
C ASN A 112 -0.52 -17.50 0.75
N GLN A 113 0.11 -18.49 0.12
CA GLN A 113 1.31 -18.31 -0.70
C GLN A 113 1.11 -17.34 -1.88
N ALA A 114 -0.07 -17.31 -2.51
CA ALA A 114 -0.33 -16.41 -3.63
C ALA A 114 -0.40 -14.94 -3.17
N TYR A 115 -0.98 -14.69 -1.98
CA TYR A 115 -0.97 -13.36 -1.36
C TYR A 115 0.42 -12.99 -0.83
N ALA A 116 1.19 -13.96 -0.30
CA ALA A 116 2.57 -13.74 0.12
C ALA A 116 3.45 -13.26 -1.02
N ALA A 117 3.32 -13.85 -2.23
CA ALA A 117 4.06 -13.42 -3.40
C ALA A 117 3.74 -11.96 -3.81
N LEU A 118 2.47 -11.55 -3.71
CA LEU A 118 2.09 -10.16 -3.94
C LEU A 118 2.61 -9.24 -2.83
N ALA A 119 2.64 -9.71 -1.58
CA ALA A 119 3.19 -8.97 -0.44
C ALA A 119 4.69 -8.71 -0.61
N ASP A 120 5.46 -9.70 -1.07
CA ASP A 120 6.88 -9.56 -1.38
C ASP A 120 7.10 -8.52 -2.50
N GLU A 121 6.33 -8.61 -3.60
CA GLU A 121 6.39 -7.63 -4.71
C GLU A 121 6.13 -6.20 -4.22
N MET A 122 5.14 -6.01 -3.34
CA MET A 122 4.82 -4.69 -2.79
C MET A 122 5.89 -4.20 -1.82
N THR A 123 6.41 -5.07 -0.98
CA THR A 123 7.51 -4.75 -0.07
C THR A 123 8.73 -4.27 -0.84
N ASP A 124 9.13 -4.99 -1.89
CA ASP A 124 10.26 -4.62 -2.74
C ASP A 124 10.03 -3.26 -3.43
N THR A 125 8.80 -3.00 -3.86
CA THR A 125 8.43 -1.73 -4.52
C THR A 125 8.59 -0.54 -3.58
N TRP A 126 8.02 -0.61 -2.36
CA TRP A 126 8.15 0.44 -1.35
C TRP A 126 9.57 0.59 -0.82
N GLN A 127 10.28 -0.54 -0.67
CA GLN A 127 11.70 -0.54 -0.32
C GLN A 127 12.54 0.17 -1.37
N GLY A 128 12.27 -0.07 -2.65
CA GLY A 128 12.94 0.60 -3.78
C GLY A 128 12.72 2.11 -3.76
N LEU A 129 11.50 2.57 -3.44
CA LEU A 129 11.22 4.01 -3.27
C LEU A 129 12.04 4.61 -2.14
N MET A 130 12.06 3.99 -0.96
CA MET A 130 12.85 4.44 0.18
C MET A 130 14.34 4.53 -0.14
N GLU A 131 14.89 3.50 -0.78
CA GLU A 131 16.28 3.51 -1.22
C GLU A 131 16.58 4.60 -2.25
N GLY A 132 15.66 4.82 -3.19
CA GLY A 132 15.77 5.89 -4.19
C GLY A 132 15.84 7.26 -3.55
N ILE A 133 14.96 7.56 -2.59
CA ILE A 133 14.93 8.83 -1.87
C ILE A 133 16.25 9.07 -1.13
N ILE A 134 16.75 8.07 -0.40
CA ILE A 134 18.03 8.20 0.33
C ILE A 134 19.20 8.36 -0.63
N ARG A 135 19.23 7.60 -1.74
CA ARG A 135 20.29 7.70 -2.75
C ARG A 135 20.34 9.08 -3.42
N ASP A 136 19.17 9.64 -3.73
CA ASP A 136 19.08 11.01 -4.28
C ASP A 136 19.67 12.03 -3.31
N GLY A 137 19.31 11.93 -2.01
CA GLY A 137 19.86 12.83 -0.99
C GLY A 137 21.36 12.65 -0.72
N VAL A 138 21.89 11.45 -0.86
CA VAL A 138 23.34 11.21 -0.80
C VAL A 138 24.04 11.82 -2.02
N THR A 139 23.42 11.71 -3.19
CA THR A 139 23.97 12.21 -4.45
C THR A 139 24.00 13.75 -4.49
N ASP A 140 22.96 14.42 -3.98
CA ASP A 140 22.89 15.87 -3.90
C ASP A 140 23.59 16.47 -2.65
N GLY A 141 24.10 15.61 -1.76
CA GLY A 141 24.84 15.98 -0.56
C GLY A 141 23.99 16.47 0.61
N THR A 142 22.65 16.34 0.52
CA THR A 142 21.72 16.71 1.60
C THR A 142 21.57 15.63 2.67
N LEU A 143 21.89 14.38 2.34
CA LEU A 143 21.92 13.25 3.26
C LEU A 143 23.29 12.56 3.22
N ARG A 144 23.64 11.87 4.32
CA ARG A 144 24.85 11.04 4.42
C ARG A 144 24.45 9.64 4.82
N CYS A 145 24.83 8.66 4.02
CA CYS A 145 24.56 7.25 4.29
C CYS A 145 25.59 6.37 3.60
N SER A 146 26.28 5.49 4.35
CA SER A 146 27.27 4.55 3.81
C SER A 146 26.62 3.26 3.26
N GLU A 147 25.47 2.84 3.79
CA GLU A 147 24.79 1.59 3.45
C GLU A 147 23.30 1.80 3.16
N VAL A 148 23.01 2.46 2.03
CA VAL A 148 21.66 2.87 1.65
C VAL A 148 20.62 1.73 1.76
N PRO A 149 20.83 0.51 1.22
CA PRO A 149 19.83 -0.55 1.31
C PRO A 149 19.55 -1.00 2.75
N ARG A 150 20.56 -1.02 3.61
CA ARG A 150 20.42 -1.39 5.01
C ARG A 150 19.65 -0.34 5.79
N THR A 151 20.03 0.92 5.62
CA THR A 151 19.39 2.06 6.30
C THR A 151 17.94 2.19 5.87
N ALA A 152 17.65 2.03 4.58
CA ALA A 152 16.28 2.01 4.07
C ALA A 152 15.43 0.92 4.73
N ARG A 153 15.94 -0.32 4.86
CA ARG A 153 15.23 -1.40 5.55
C ARG A 153 14.96 -1.09 7.03
N GLN A 154 15.91 -0.46 7.71
CA GLN A 154 15.74 -0.08 9.12
C GLN A 154 14.65 0.98 9.29
N ILE A 155 14.64 2.01 8.43
CA ILE A 155 13.63 3.06 8.43
C ILE A 155 12.26 2.46 8.08
N SER A 156 12.17 1.64 7.02
CA SER A 156 10.93 0.98 6.63
C SER A 156 10.36 0.07 7.73
N ALA A 157 11.22 -0.69 8.42
CA ALA A 157 10.78 -1.55 9.53
C ALA A 157 10.21 -0.74 10.69
N MET A 158 10.83 0.39 11.03
CA MET A 158 10.35 1.28 12.09
C MET A 158 9.02 1.94 11.69
N LEU A 159 8.92 2.45 10.46
CA LEU A 159 7.70 3.06 9.92
C LEU A 159 6.55 2.07 9.91
N ASN A 160 6.76 0.87 9.37
CA ASN A 160 5.72 -0.18 9.31
C ASN A 160 5.27 -0.61 10.70
N GLY A 161 6.19 -0.73 11.67
CA GLY A 161 5.83 -1.04 13.06
C GLY A 161 4.91 0.00 13.69
N TYR A 162 5.15 1.29 13.45
CA TYR A 162 4.24 2.35 13.91
C TYR A 162 2.92 2.35 13.13
N ALA A 163 2.95 2.16 11.80
CA ALA A 163 1.75 2.09 10.98
C ALA A 163 0.81 0.96 11.43
N ASP A 164 1.35 -0.23 11.72
CA ASP A 164 0.57 -1.37 12.21
C ASP A 164 -0.11 -1.06 13.55
N LEU A 165 0.62 -0.49 14.50
CA LEU A 165 0.07 -0.10 15.81
C LEU A 165 -1.02 0.98 15.68
N LEU A 166 -0.81 1.94 14.80
CA LEU A 166 -1.75 3.03 14.53
C LEU A 166 -2.99 2.55 13.75
N THR A 167 -2.86 1.57 12.87
CA THR A 167 -4.00 0.96 12.18
C THR A 167 -4.96 0.27 13.16
N ILE A 168 -4.41 -0.35 14.22
CA ILE A 168 -5.21 -1.01 15.28
C ILE A 168 -5.86 0.03 16.22
N ASN A 169 -5.09 1.04 16.65
CA ASN A 169 -5.55 2.03 17.63
C ASN A 169 -5.02 3.43 17.28
N PRO A 170 -5.60 4.07 16.25
CA PRO A 170 -5.14 5.36 15.75
C PRO A 170 -5.41 6.47 16.76
N SER A 171 -4.49 7.45 16.83
CA SER A 171 -4.70 8.69 17.55
C SER A 171 -3.71 9.75 17.05
N GLU A 172 -4.13 11.01 17.00
CA GLU A 172 -3.28 12.14 16.61
C GLU A 172 -2.02 12.23 17.47
N LYS A 173 -2.14 12.03 18.80
CA LYS A 173 -1.02 12.05 19.72
C LYS A 173 0.02 10.98 19.37
N LYS A 174 -0.42 9.73 19.18
CA LYS A 174 0.49 8.62 18.85
C LYS A 174 1.14 8.76 17.48
N ALA A 175 0.39 9.26 16.48
CA ALA A 175 0.92 9.53 15.16
C ALA A 175 2.01 10.62 15.22
N HIS A 176 1.79 11.67 16.02
CA HIS A 176 2.77 12.73 16.24
C HIS A 176 4.03 12.20 16.96
N GLU A 177 3.88 11.38 18.00
CA GLU A 177 4.98 10.73 18.70
C GLU A 177 5.80 9.84 17.75
N ALA A 178 5.13 8.99 16.96
CA ALA A 178 5.77 8.14 15.96
C ALA A 178 6.54 8.94 14.89
N LEU A 179 5.96 10.04 14.43
CA LEU A 179 6.62 10.95 13.48
C LEU A 179 7.86 11.60 14.10
N ALA A 180 7.80 12.01 15.36
CA ALA A 180 8.94 12.58 16.07
C ALA A 180 10.07 11.56 16.23
N ASP A 181 9.75 10.32 16.59
CA ASP A 181 10.73 9.24 16.73
C ASP A 181 11.41 8.90 15.39
N LEU A 182 10.62 8.81 14.30
CA LEU A 182 11.15 8.59 12.95
C LEU A 182 12.08 9.72 12.53
N ASN A 183 11.71 10.98 12.81
CA ASN A 183 12.56 12.14 12.51
C ASN A 183 13.87 12.09 13.27
N GLN A 184 13.82 11.80 14.57
CA GLN A 184 15.02 11.66 15.39
C GLN A 184 15.91 10.53 14.85
N PHE A 185 15.33 9.42 14.47
CA PHE A 185 16.08 8.28 13.92
C PHE A 185 16.77 8.64 12.60
N ILE A 186 16.08 9.26 11.64
CA ILE A 186 16.72 9.65 10.37
C ILE A 186 17.78 10.74 10.56
N ASP A 187 17.66 11.63 11.55
CA ASP A 187 18.69 12.58 11.90
C ASP A 187 19.99 11.93 12.39
N ILE A 188 19.89 10.72 12.98
CA ILE A 188 21.05 9.95 13.41
C ILE A 188 21.67 9.16 12.27
N VAL A 189 20.84 8.51 11.43
CA VAL A 189 21.33 7.55 10.43
C VAL A 189 21.60 8.13 9.05
N LEU A 190 21.17 9.37 8.81
CA LEU A 190 21.33 10.09 7.54
C LEU A 190 22.08 11.42 7.68
N SER A 191 22.75 11.65 8.82
CA SER A 191 23.53 12.88 9.10
C SER A 191 25.00 12.79 8.64
#